data_df9a41f6f812f41f85d9d4f296fec4a6
#
_entry.id   df9a41f6f812f41f85d9d4f296fec4a6
#
_cell.length_a   1.000
_cell.length_b   1.000
_cell.length_c   1.000
_cell.angle_alpha   90.00
_cell.angle_beta   90.00
_cell.angle_gamma   90.00
#
_symmetry.space_group_name_H-M   'P 1'
#
loop_
_entity.id
_entity.type
_entity.pdbx_description
1 polymer ?
#
loop_
_entity_poly.entity_id
_entity_poly.type
_entity_poly.pdbx_seq_one_letter_code
_entity_poly.pdbx_strand_id
1 'polypeptide(L)'
;MSDATGVLTGQGWLYLVAVLDVYSRRIVGWAMSPSLDAPLTIAALRMAVSQRRPAPRLILHSDRGSQFASAAYRQVLAQHGLCASMSRQGNCYDNAFIESFWSSLKYELVYHRRFAIFTEARTAIFEYIETFYNRTRLHSSLAYKSPINFESKLN
;
A
#
# COMPACT_ATOMS: atom_id res chain seq x y z
N MET A 1 5.33 0.59 -5.80
CA MET A 1 5.98 0.68 -4.47
C MET A 1 5.12 -0.02 -3.44
N SER A 2 5.72 -0.80 -2.55
CA SER A 2 4.99 -1.53 -1.50
C SER A 2 5.66 -1.34 -0.14
N ASP A 3 4.86 -1.25 0.90
CA ASP A 3 5.33 -1.09 2.28
C ASP A 3 4.25 -1.53 3.28
N ALA A 4 4.62 -1.61 4.55
CA ALA A 4 3.75 -2.03 5.64
C ALA A 4 3.73 -1.01 6.78
N THR A 5 2.60 -0.89 7.45
CA THR A 5 2.46 -0.12 8.68
C THR A 5 1.58 -0.86 9.68
N GLY A 6 1.65 -0.47 10.94
CA GLY A 6 0.79 -0.98 12.01
C GLY A 6 -0.23 0.04 12.47
N VAL A 7 -1.42 -0.43 12.77
CA VAL A 7 -2.50 0.34 13.40
C VAL A 7 -2.88 -0.34 14.71
N LEU A 8 -2.77 0.39 15.80
CA LEU A 8 -3.08 -0.17 17.12
C LEU A 8 -4.59 -0.19 17.36
N THR A 9 -5.08 -1.34 17.81
CA THR A 9 -6.48 -1.54 18.24
C THR A 9 -6.54 -2.06 19.66
N GLY A 10 -7.72 -2.12 20.24
CA GLY A 10 -7.93 -2.73 21.54
C GLY A 10 -7.64 -4.23 21.58
N GLN A 11 -7.59 -4.89 20.44
CA GLN A 11 -7.23 -6.31 20.29
C GLN A 11 -5.74 -6.52 19.93
N GLY A 12 -4.95 -5.45 19.79
CA GLY A 12 -3.54 -5.48 19.42
C GLY A 12 -3.29 -4.80 18.07
N TRP A 13 -2.11 -5.07 17.52
CA TRP A 13 -1.70 -4.49 16.24
C TRP A 13 -2.43 -5.13 15.07
N LEU A 14 -2.97 -4.29 14.20
CA LEU A 14 -3.43 -4.67 12.87
C LEU A 14 -2.43 -4.12 11.86
N TYR A 15 -1.81 -5.00 11.08
CA TYR A 15 -0.86 -4.60 10.06
C TYR A 15 -1.54 -4.40 8.73
N LEU A 16 -1.17 -3.34 8.04
CA LEU A 16 -1.63 -2.99 6.71
C LEU A 16 -0.44 -2.98 5.76
N VAL A 17 -0.54 -3.77 4.69
CA VAL A 17 0.38 -3.69 3.55
C VAL A 17 -0.35 -3.00 2.41
N ALA A 18 0.31 -2.08 1.75
CA ALA A 18 -0.24 -1.37 0.59
C ALA A 18 0.74 -1.40 -0.58
N VAL A 19 0.19 -1.40 -1.78
CA VAL A 19 0.91 -1.24 -3.04
C VAL A 19 0.42 0.04 -3.70
N LEU A 20 1.33 0.97 -3.93
CA LEU A 20 1.06 2.29 -4.46
C LEU A 20 1.64 2.42 -5.87
N ASP A 21 0.83 2.92 -6.80
CA ASP A 21 1.29 3.37 -8.11
C ASP A 21 1.94 4.75 -7.96
N VAL A 22 3.24 4.82 -8.16
CA VAL A 22 4.02 6.05 -7.96
C VAL A 22 3.59 7.17 -8.91
N TYR A 23 3.12 6.83 -10.10
CA TYR A 23 2.70 7.82 -11.08
C TYR A 23 1.38 8.49 -10.72
N SER A 24 0.37 7.70 -10.40
CA SER A 24 -0.98 8.22 -10.08
C SER A 24 -1.24 8.41 -8.58
N ARG A 25 -0.35 7.95 -7.72
CA ARG A 25 -0.53 7.89 -6.26
C ARG A 25 -1.68 6.99 -5.80
N ARG A 26 -2.28 6.22 -6.72
CA ARG A 26 -3.36 5.31 -6.39
C ARG A 26 -2.86 4.11 -5.59
N ILE A 27 -3.59 3.74 -4.56
CA ILE A 27 -3.39 2.46 -3.87
C ILE A 27 -4.09 1.40 -4.71
N VAL A 28 -3.30 0.53 -5.31
CA VAL A 28 -3.78 -0.50 -6.26
C VAL A 28 -3.89 -1.88 -5.64
N GLY A 29 -3.27 -2.08 -4.48
CA GLY A 29 -3.39 -3.31 -3.72
C GLY A 29 -3.20 -3.04 -2.24
N TRP A 30 -3.91 -3.77 -1.39
CA TRP A 30 -3.77 -3.68 0.05
C TRP A 30 -4.32 -4.94 0.73
N ALA A 31 -3.80 -5.23 1.90
CA ALA A 31 -4.29 -6.32 2.76
C ALA A 31 -4.00 -6.00 4.22
N MET A 32 -4.80 -6.55 5.11
CA MET A 32 -4.67 -6.35 6.56
C MET A 32 -4.69 -7.67 7.30
N SER A 33 -3.84 -7.79 8.34
CA SER A 33 -3.75 -8.97 9.18
C SER A 33 -3.20 -8.61 10.56
N PRO A 34 -3.55 -9.37 11.61
CA PRO A 34 -2.87 -9.28 12.91
C PRO A 34 -1.41 -9.72 12.88
N SER A 35 -0.97 -10.39 11.82
CA SER A 35 0.42 -10.86 11.64
C SER A 35 1.07 -10.20 10.44
N LEU A 36 2.26 -9.64 10.64
CA LEU A 36 3.07 -9.09 9.54
C LEU A 36 4.00 -10.20 9.02
N ASP A 37 3.58 -10.86 7.96
CA ASP A 37 4.26 -12.02 7.38
C ASP A 37 4.18 -12.04 5.85
N ALA A 38 4.82 -13.02 5.22
CA ALA A 38 4.81 -13.15 3.77
C ALA A 38 3.41 -13.33 3.17
N PRO A 39 2.48 -14.12 3.75
CA PRO A 39 1.11 -14.19 3.23
C PRO A 39 0.40 -12.85 3.12
N LEU A 40 0.64 -11.93 4.06
CA LEU A 40 0.05 -10.59 4.02
C LEU A 40 0.59 -9.76 2.85
N THR A 41 1.89 -9.74 2.64
CA THR A 41 2.51 -9.03 1.52
C THR A 41 2.09 -9.61 0.18
N ILE A 42 1.98 -10.93 0.10
CA ILE A 42 1.51 -11.64 -1.11
C ILE A 42 0.05 -11.31 -1.43
N ALA A 43 -0.82 -11.23 -0.43
CA ALA A 43 -2.22 -10.87 -0.64
C ALA A 43 -2.37 -9.47 -1.25
N ALA A 44 -1.63 -8.48 -0.72
CA ALA A 44 -1.61 -7.13 -1.27
C ALA A 44 -1.05 -7.10 -2.71
N LEU A 45 0.01 -7.83 -2.96
CA LEU A 45 0.62 -7.95 -4.30
C LEU A 45 -0.37 -8.55 -5.31
N ARG A 46 -1.03 -9.64 -4.95
CA ARG A 46 -2.02 -10.29 -5.84
C ARG A 46 -3.19 -9.39 -6.18
N MET A 47 -3.67 -8.62 -5.22
CA MET A 47 -4.70 -7.62 -5.48
C MET A 47 -4.22 -6.56 -6.48
N ALA A 48 -3.01 -6.05 -6.32
CA ALA A 48 -2.42 -5.06 -7.20
C ALA A 48 -2.26 -5.59 -8.63
N VAL A 49 -1.75 -6.80 -8.78
CA VAL A 49 -1.57 -7.46 -10.10
C VAL A 49 -2.91 -7.68 -10.77
N SER A 50 -3.93 -8.14 -10.03
CA SER A 50 -5.27 -8.34 -10.56
C SER A 50 -5.89 -7.05 -11.08
N GLN A 51 -5.69 -5.95 -10.37
CA GLN A 51 -6.24 -4.65 -10.76
C GLN A 51 -5.49 -4.00 -11.92
N ARG A 52 -4.17 -4.12 -11.94
CA ARG A 52 -3.32 -3.40 -12.91
C ARG A 52 -2.92 -4.21 -14.12
N ARG A 53 -2.86 -5.54 -14.00
CA ARG A 53 -2.33 -6.42 -15.06
C ARG A 53 -1.04 -5.87 -15.64
N PRO A 54 0.01 -5.71 -14.81
CA PRO A 54 1.20 -4.97 -15.21
C PRO A 54 1.94 -5.65 -16.35
N ALA A 55 2.60 -4.84 -17.19
CA ALA A 55 3.49 -5.34 -18.21
C ALA A 55 4.69 -6.07 -17.58
N PRO A 56 5.27 -7.07 -18.28
CA PRO A 56 6.49 -7.73 -17.81
C PRO A 56 7.61 -6.71 -17.54
N ARG A 57 8.43 -7.00 -16.55
CA ARG A 57 9.56 -6.17 -16.08
C ARG A 57 9.17 -4.89 -15.36
N LEU A 58 7.91 -4.70 -14.99
CA LEU A 58 7.56 -3.61 -14.10
C LEU A 58 8.33 -3.76 -12.78
N ILE A 59 8.91 -2.68 -12.31
CA ILE A 59 9.67 -2.67 -11.06
C ILE A 59 8.72 -2.44 -9.90
N LEU A 60 8.75 -3.35 -8.92
CA LEU A 60 8.08 -3.18 -7.64
C LEU A 60 9.13 -2.94 -6.56
N HIS A 61 9.14 -1.70 -6.04
CA HIS A 61 10.05 -1.29 -4.99
C HIS A 61 9.44 -1.53 -3.61
N SER A 62 10.23 -2.07 -2.69
CA SER A 62 9.86 -2.28 -1.28
C SER A 62 11.05 -2.00 -0.37
N ASP A 63 10.81 -1.98 0.94
CA ASP A 63 11.90 -1.99 1.92
C ASP A 63 12.53 -3.39 2.02
N ARG A 64 13.54 -3.53 2.89
CA ARG A 64 14.23 -4.81 3.13
C ARG A 64 13.62 -5.66 4.23
N GLY A 65 12.38 -5.37 4.64
CA GLY A 65 11.69 -6.18 5.64
C GLY A 65 11.65 -7.66 5.26
N SER A 66 11.74 -8.53 6.24
CA SER A 66 11.80 -9.98 6.02
C SER A 66 10.60 -10.51 5.22
N GLN A 67 9.44 -9.91 5.38
CA GLN A 67 8.22 -10.26 4.66
C GLN A 67 8.31 -9.99 3.15
N PHE A 68 9.06 -8.97 2.73
CA PHE A 68 9.33 -8.65 1.32
C PHE A 68 10.54 -9.39 0.76
N ALA A 69 11.44 -9.84 1.62
CA ALA A 69 12.63 -10.58 1.24
C ALA A 69 12.42 -12.10 1.19
N SER A 70 11.23 -12.58 1.58
CA SER A 70 10.94 -14.01 1.63
C SER A 70 10.98 -14.67 0.25
N ALA A 71 11.35 -15.96 0.23
CA ALA A 71 11.34 -16.75 -1.00
C ALA A 71 9.92 -16.83 -1.60
N ALA A 72 8.89 -16.96 -0.77
CA ALA A 72 7.50 -17.03 -1.21
C ALA A 72 7.05 -15.74 -1.92
N TYR A 73 7.39 -14.59 -1.38
CA TYR A 73 7.06 -13.30 -2.00
C TYR A 73 7.81 -13.12 -3.33
N ARG A 74 9.10 -13.44 -3.37
CA ARG A 74 9.92 -13.38 -4.60
C ARG A 74 9.38 -14.31 -5.68
N GLN A 75 8.89 -15.48 -5.31
CA GLN A 75 8.30 -16.43 -6.25
C GLN A 75 7.04 -15.85 -6.91
N VAL A 76 6.18 -15.19 -6.15
CA VAL A 76 4.99 -14.54 -6.70
C VAL A 76 5.36 -13.39 -7.63
N LEU A 77 6.36 -12.59 -7.29
CA LEU A 77 6.89 -11.55 -8.21
C LEU A 77 7.34 -12.17 -9.53
N ALA A 78 8.11 -13.24 -9.48
CA ALA A 78 8.62 -13.93 -10.67
C ALA A 78 7.50 -14.52 -11.51
N GLN A 79 6.48 -15.12 -10.90
CA GLN A 79 5.31 -15.67 -11.60
C GLN A 79 4.57 -14.60 -12.43
N HIS A 80 4.59 -13.35 -12.01
CA HIS A 80 3.97 -12.23 -12.71
C HIS A 80 4.94 -11.42 -13.55
N GLY A 81 6.19 -11.87 -13.68
CA GLY A 81 7.21 -11.18 -14.47
C GLY A 81 7.67 -9.85 -13.90
N LEU A 82 7.45 -9.61 -12.61
CA LEU A 82 7.82 -8.38 -11.94
C LEU A 82 9.28 -8.42 -11.48
N CYS A 83 9.93 -7.26 -11.50
CA CYS A 83 11.29 -7.08 -11.02
C CYS A 83 11.29 -6.46 -9.61
N ALA A 84 11.92 -7.14 -8.66
CA ALA A 84 12.06 -6.61 -7.31
C ALA A 84 13.15 -5.53 -7.26
N SER A 85 12.86 -4.43 -6.56
CA SER A 85 13.82 -3.42 -6.16
C SER A 85 13.66 -3.17 -4.67
N MET A 86 14.77 -3.11 -3.93
CA MET A 86 14.73 -2.90 -2.48
C MET A 86 15.48 -1.63 -2.11
N SER A 87 14.97 -0.94 -1.08
CA SER A 87 15.61 0.24 -0.51
C SER A 87 17.04 -0.07 -0.07
N ARG A 88 17.93 0.89 -0.27
CA ARG A 88 19.26 0.85 0.29
C ARG A 88 19.19 0.92 1.82
N GLN A 89 20.10 0.24 2.47
CA GLN A 89 20.15 0.24 3.94
C GLN A 89 20.30 1.67 4.47
N GLY A 90 19.39 2.08 5.35
CA GLY A 90 19.43 3.41 5.98
C GLY A 90 18.98 4.57 5.09
N ASN A 91 18.48 4.34 3.87
CA ASN A 91 18.00 5.40 2.99
C ASN A 91 16.47 5.49 3.02
N CYS A 92 15.94 6.45 3.80
CA CYS A 92 14.52 6.70 3.93
C CYS A 92 13.88 7.37 2.70
N TYR A 93 14.65 8.01 1.83
CA TYR A 93 14.13 8.67 0.62
C TYR A 93 13.65 7.68 -0.44
N ASP A 94 14.14 6.44 -0.40
CA ASP A 94 13.76 5.40 -1.35
C ASP A 94 12.27 5.03 -1.25
N ASN A 95 11.60 5.30 -0.11
CA ASN A 95 10.19 4.96 0.16
C ASN A 95 9.29 6.19 0.34
N ALA A 96 9.75 7.38 -0.04
CA ALA A 96 9.08 8.66 0.27
C ALA A 96 7.62 8.73 -0.18
N PHE A 97 7.28 8.13 -1.32
CA PHE A 97 5.92 8.19 -1.87
C PHE A 97 4.91 7.43 -1.01
N ILE A 98 5.26 6.22 -0.59
CA ILE A 98 4.35 5.43 0.24
C ILE A 98 4.34 5.93 1.69
N GLU A 99 5.44 6.50 2.17
CA GLU A 99 5.49 7.17 3.48
C GLU A 99 4.54 8.37 3.53
N SER A 100 4.41 9.10 2.44
CA SER A 100 3.43 10.18 2.30
C SER A 100 1.99 9.65 2.42
N PHE A 101 1.70 8.50 1.84
CA PHE A 101 0.41 7.83 2.03
C PHE A 101 0.18 7.44 3.49
N TRP A 102 1.18 6.85 4.16
CA TRP A 102 1.04 6.52 5.58
C TRP A 102 0.78 7.75 6.44
N SER A 103 1.45 8.84 6.16
CA SER A 103 1.23 10.12 6.87
C SER A 103 -0.21 10.59 6.69
N SER A 104 -0.73 10.57 5.47
CA SER A 104 -2.12 10.94 5.20
C SER A 104 -3.11 10.05 5.95
N LEU A 105 -2.92 8.73 5.88
CA LEU A 105 -3.77 7.77 6.59
C LEU A 105 -3.76 8.02 8.11
N LYS A 106 -2.59 8.22 8.69
CA LYS A 106 -2.45 8.42 10.13
C LYS A 106 -3.06 9.74 10.58
N TYR A 107 -2.73 10.84 9.93
CA TYR A 107 -3.23 12.15 10.31
C TYR A 107 -4.71 12.37 10.00
N GLU A 108 -5.21 11.80 8.92
CA GLU A 108 -6.59 12.04 8.49
C GLU A 108 -7.59 11.02 9.08
N LEU A 109 -7.12 9.83 9.48
CA LEU A 109 -7.98 8.78 10.03
C LEU A 109 -7.53 8.27 11.41
N VAL A 110 -6.35 7.67 11.48
CA VAL A 110 -5.96 6.83 12.63
C VAL A 110 -5.86 7.63 13.93
N TYR A 111 -5.27 8.81 13.88
CA TYR A 111 -5.07 9.65 15.08
C TYR A 111 -6.35 10.29 15.62
N HIS A 112 -7.43 10.27 14.85
CA HIS A 112 -8.73 10.81 15.27
C HIS A 112 -9.68 9.75 15.84
N ARG A 113 -9.29 8.49 15.83
CA ARG A 113 -10.17 7.38 16.24
C ARG A 113 -9.42 6.40 17.14
N ARG A 114 -10.20 5.74 18.02
CA ARG A 114 -9.74 4.59 18.79
C ARG A 114 -10.52 3.37 18.32
N PHE A 115 -9.84 2.40 17.76
CA PHE A 115 -10.45 1.16 17.30
C PHE A 115 -10.44 0.14 18.46
N ALA A 116 -11.61 -0.31 18.88
CA ALA A 116 -11.72 -1.32 19.93
C ALA A 116 -11.35 -2.71 19.40
N ILE A 117 -11.75 -3.03 18.18
CA ILE A 117 -11.59 -4.34 17.56
C ILE A 117 -11.05 -4.20 16.14
N PHE A 118 -10.48 -5.30 15.63
CA PHE A 118 -9.93 -5.36 14.27
C PHE A 118 -10.94 -5.00 13.19
N THR A 119 -12.18 -5.46 13.32
CA THR A 119 -13.24 -5.20 12.33
C THR A 119 -13.51 -3.71 12.14
N GLU A 120 -13.53 -2.93 13.21
CA GLU A 120 -13.72 -1.47 13.14
C GLU A 120 -12.56 -0.81 12.36
N ALA A 121 -11.33 -1.20 12.66
CA ALA A 121 -10.15 -0.67 11.97
C ALA A 121 -10.16 -1.07 10.50
N ARG A 122 -10.48 -2.32 10.18
CA ARG A 122 -10.57 -2.81 8.79
C ARG A 122 -11.59 -2.04 7.98
N THR A 123 -12.77 -1.83 8.52
CA THR A 123 -13.84 -1.09 7.82
C THR A 123 -13.44 0.36 7.57
N ALA A 124 -12.90 1.03 8.58
CA ALA A 124 -12.49 2.43 8.45
C ALA A 124 -11.36 2.61 7.44
N ILE A 125 -10.36 1.73 7.45
CA ILE A 125 -9.23 1.78 6.52
C ILE A 125 -9.68 1.44 5.10
N PHE A 126 -10.54 0.45 4.92
CA PHE A 126 -11.15 0.11 3.63
C PHE A 126 -11.85 1.34 3.02
N GLU A 127 -12.72 1.98 3.80
CA GLU A 127 -13.44 3.18 3.34
C GLU A 127 -12.49 4.33 3.02
N TYR A 128 -11.47 4.52 3.85
CA TYR A 128 -10.47 5.56 3.61
C TYR A 128 -9.74 5.34 2.29
N ILE A 129 -9.26 4.14 2.01
CA ILE A 129 -8.50 3.84 0.80
C ILE A 129 -9.41 3.91 -0.44
N GLU A 130 -10.50 3.15 -0.44
CA GLU A 130 -11.30 2.93 -1.65
C GLU A 130 -12.24 4.10 -1.96
N THR A 131 -12.83 4.71 -0.94
CA THR A 131 -13.83 5.75 -1.14
C THR A 131 -13.21 7.15 -1.10
N PHE A 132 -12.30 7.40 -0.18
CA PHE A 132 -11.75 8.74 0.04
C PHE A 132 -10.41 8.95 -0.67
N TYR A 133 -9.37 8.20 -0.31
CA TYR A 133 -8.01 8.44 -0.82
C TYR A 133 -7.93 8.31 -2.34
N ASN A 134 -8.41 7.20 -2.88
CA ASN A 134 -8.32 6.93 -4.31
C ASN A 134 -9.28 7.77 -5.15
N ARG A 135 -10.48 8.07 -4.64
CA ARG A 135 -11.57 8.67 -5.43
C ARG A 135 -11.80 10.15 -5.19
N THR A 136 -11.56 10.62 -3.97
CA THR A 136 -12.01 11.95 -3.53
C THR A 136 -10.86 12.86 -3.11
N ARG A 137 -9.87 12.31 -2.39
CA ARG A 137 -8.78 13.11 -1.84
C ARG A 137 -7.96 13.76 -2.94
N LEU A 138 -7.80 15.09 -2.85
CA LEU A 138 -7.03 15.86 -3.81
C LEU A 138 -5.54 15.83 -3.45
N HIS A 139 -4.69 15.73 -4.46
CA HIS A 139 -3.24 15.73 -4.32
C HIS A 139 -2.62 16.89 -5.09
N SER A 140 -1.82 17.70 -4.41
CA SER A 140 -1.10 18.82 -5.07
C SER A 140 -0.19 18.33 -6.19
N SER A 141 0.48 17.19 -5.99
CA SER A 141 1.34 16.55 -7.01
C SER A 141 0.58 16.06 -8.26
N LEU A 142 -0.74 15.94 -8.17
CA LEU A 142 -1.62 15.53 -9.28
C LEU A 142 -2.46 16.70 -9.80
N ALA A 143 -1.96 17.92 -9.69
CA ALA A 143 -2.71 19.14 -10.04
C ALA A 143 -4.07 19.20 -9.33
N TYR A 144 -4.09 18.86 -8.04
CA TYR A 144 -5.28 18.85 -7.18
C TYR A 144 -6.41 17.96 -7.69
N LYS A 145 -6.05 16.80 -8.24
CA LYS A 145 -6.98 15.73 -8.60
C LYS A 145 -6.84 14.56 -7.65
N SER A 146 -7.88 13.74 -7.55
CA SER A 146 -7.76 12.43 -6.91
C SER A 146 -6.98 11.47 -7.82
N PRO A 147 -6.39 10.41 -7.26
CA PRO A 147 -5.68 9.41 -8.06
C PRO A 147 -6.51 8.84 -9.22
N ILE A 148 -7.76 8.47 -8.98
CA ILE A 148 -8.64 7.92 -10.02
C ILE A 148 -8.96 8.97 -11.10
N ASN A 149 -9.25 10.21 -10.70
CA ASN A 149 -9.52 11.28 -11.66
C ASN A 149 -8.28 11.65 -12.46
N PHE A 150 -7.11 11.57 -11.86
CA PHE A 150 -5.85 11.77 -12.58
C PHE A 150 -5.65 10.71 -13.65
N GLU A 151 -5.88 9.43 -13.32
CA GLU A 151 -5.77 8.32 -14.28
C GLU A 151 -6.80 8.42 -15.41
N SER A 152 -8.02 8.83 -15.13
CA SER A 152 -9.10 8.91 -16.13
C SER A 152 -8.81 9.90 -17.27
N LYS A 153 -7.92 10.85 -17.07
CA LYS A 153 -7.51 11.83 -18.09
C LYS A 153 -6.38 11.36 -18.99
N LEU A 154 -5.85 10.17 -18.72
CA LEU A 154 -4.78 9.57 -19.52
C LEU A 154 -5.32 8.65 -20.63
N ASN A 155 -6.60 8.41 -20.65
CA ASN A 155 -7.30 7.57 -21.63
C ASN A 155 -7.97 8.39 -22.71
#